data_4a3541168eb8aeb4d7e2f5ab3e54106a
#
_entry.id   4a3541168eb8aeb4d7e2f5ab3e54106a
#
_cell.length_a   1.000
_cell.length_b   1.000
_cell.length_c   1.000
_cell.angle_alpha   90.00
_cell.angle_beta   90.00
_cell.angle_gamma   90.00
#
_symmetry.space_group_name_H-M   'P 1'
#
loop_
_entity.id
_entity.type
_entity.pdbx_description
1 polymer ?
#
loop_
_entity_poly.entity_id
_entity_poly.type
_entity_poly.pdbx_seq_one_letter_code
_entity_poly.pdbx_strand_id
1 'polypeptide(L)'
;MQMDIEQALPLAEAIRLSILPHCERAEVAGSIRRRKSQVKDVEIVAQVSDWEGLFTSLNTWGEFIKPGVPDIIPWPPKPGARYLRMMLNDGLKLDLFITSSHNWGGLFMMRTGSGVGPNGNPMTGFVPGMFARWKKVSGGGRMVEGYPSLPDGRRLIVREEEDFFRACGVEWIPATERTSKGSIKSIRDFKLRIEDFEIA
;
A
#
# COMPACT_ATOMS: atom_id res chain seq x y z
N MET A 1 -5.35 20.11 2.70
CA MET A 1 -4.28 20.69 1.86
C MET A 1 -4.02 19.78 0.67
N GLN A 2 -3.51 20.30 -0.42
CA GLN A 2 -2.96 19.54 -1.55
C GLN A 2 -1.58 20.12 -1.87
N MET A 3 -0.68 19.29 -2.37
CA MET A 3 0.69 19.68 -2.72
C MET A 3 1.01 19.18 -4.13
N ASP A 4 1.78 19.97 -4.89
CA ASP A 4 2.26 19.55 -6.20
C ASP A 4 3.25 18.38 -6.06
N ILE A 5 3.27 17.48 -7.05
CA ILE A 5 4.15 16.32 -7.07
C ILE A 5 5.65 16.70 -6.99
N GLU A 6 6.01 17.82 -7.59
CA GLU A 6 7.38 18.35 -7.57
C GLU A 6 7.89 18.67 -6.16
N GLN A 7 6.98 19.00 -5.25
CA GLN A 7 7.26 19.25 -3.84
C GLN A 7 7.06 17.97 -3.00
N ALA A 8 5.97 17.25 -3.24
CA ALA A 8 5.59 16.09 -2.45
C ALA A 8 6.54 14.90 -2.61
N LEU A 9 7.11 14.70 -3.81
CA LEU A 9 8.02 13.59 -4.05
C LEU A 9 9.34 13.73 -3.29
N PRO A 10 10.06 14.86 -3.34
CA PRO A 10 11.27 15.05 -2.53
C PRO A 10 10.99 14.92 -1.02
N LEU A 11 9.85 15.43 -0.54
CA LEU A 11 9.43 15.30 0.85
C LEU A 11 9.22 13.83 1.24
N ALA A 12 8.46 13.08 0.44
CA ALA A 12 8.22 11.65 0.69
C ALA A 12 9.51 10.82 0.70
N GLU A 13 10.43 11.10 -0.23
CA GLU A 13 11.73 10.43 -0.29
C GLU A 13 12.61 10.82 0.90
N ALA A 14 12.60 12.08 1.35
CA ALA A 14 13.35 12.50 2.53
C ALA A 14 12.84 11.78 3.80
N ILE A 15 11.51 11.68 3.97
CA ILE A 15 10.90 10.91 5.08
C ILE A 15 11.28 9.43 4.95
N ARG A 16 11.13 8.82 3.77
CA ARG A 16 11.49 7.42 3.54
C ARG A 16 12.94 7.14 3.90
N LEU A 17 13.86 7.99 3.47
CA LEU A 17 15.28 7.84 3.77
C LEU A 17 15.58 8.00 5.25
N SER A 18 14.88 8.89 5.96
CA SER A 18 15.08 9.09 7.40
C SER A 18 14.65 7.87 8.23
N ILE A 19 13.63 7.12 7.79
CA ILE A 19 13.14 5.93 8.49
C ILE A 19 13.81 4.62 8.02
N LEU A 20 14.48 4.63 6.86
CA LEU A 20 15.07 3.42 6.27
C LEU A 20 16.08 2.71 7.19
N PRO A 21 16.92 3.41 8.00
CA PRO A 21 17.81 2.74 8.95
C PRO A 21 17.10 1.89 10.02
N HIS A 22 15.80 2.11 10.23
CA HIS A 22 14.97 1.43 11.23
C HIS A 22 14.02 0.40 10.60
N CYS A 23 14.19 0.14 9.29
CA CYS A 23 13.35 -0.76 8.51
C CYS A 23 14.20 -1.72 7.70
N GLU A 24 13.74 -2.95 7.54
CA GLU A 24 14.29 -3.86 6.53
C GLU A 24 13.97 -3.38 5.11
N ARG A 25 12.81 -2.70 4.97
CA ARG A 25 12.36 -2.10 3.72
C ARG A 25 11.40 -0.94 3.98
N ALA A 26 11.50 0.13 3.19
CA ALA A 26 10.56 1.25 3.19
C ALA A 26 10.44 1.84 1.79
N GLU A 27 9.20 1.97 1.28
CA GLU A 27 8.93 2.45 -0.08
C GLU A 27 7.77 3.46 -0.11
N VAL A 28 7.94 4.50 -0.92
CA VAL A 28 6.85 5.45 -1.20
C VAL A 28 5.77 4.76 -2.01
N ALA A 29 4.52 4.97 -1.62
CA ALA A 29 3.34 4.38 -2.24
C ALA A 29 2.37 5.47 -2.75
N GLY A 30 1.11 5.12 -2.88
CA GLY A 30 0.01 6.05 -3.10
C GLY A 30 0.04 6.84 -4.38
N SER A 31 -0.52 8.02 -4.29
CA SER A 31 -0.64 8.95 -5.40
C SER A 31 0.72 9.48 -5.87
N ILE A 32 1.70 9.59 -4.96
CA ILE A 32 3.08 10.01 -5.27
C ILE A 32 3.75 8.97 -6.17
N ARG A 33 3.69 7.68 -5.82
CA ARG A 33 4.25 6.61 -6.66
C ARG A 33 3.58 6.53 -8.03
N ARG A 34 2.29 6.85 -8.11
CA ARG A 34 1.56 6.96 -9.38
C ARG A 34 1.85 8.26 -10.16
N ARG A 35 2.68 9.14 -9.65
CA ARG A 35 3.04 10.44 -10.28
C ARG A 35 1.82 11.32 -10.55
N LYS A 36 0.83 11.36 -9.64
CA LYS A 36 -0.28 12.33 -9.74
C LYS A 36 0.22 13.74 -9.52
N SER A 37 -0.20 14.69 -10.37
CA SER A 37 0.22 16.08 -10.30
C SER A 37 -0.09 16.75 -8.95
N GLN A 38 -1.24 16.38 -8.33
CA GLN A 38 -1.66 16.86 -7.02
C GLN A 38 -1.82 15.69 -6.06
N VAL A 39 -1.24 15.80 -4.88
CA VAL A 39 -1.30 14.80 -3.81
C VAL A 39 -1.91 15.39 -2.54
N LYS A 40 -2.59 14.58 -1.74
CA LYS A 40 -3.25 14.98 -0.49
C LYS A 40 -2.55 14.46 0.75
N ASP A 41 -1.75 13.43 0.59
CA ASP A 41 -1.06 12.70 1.64
C ASP A 41 0.20 12.04 1.10
N VAL A 42 1.14 11.79 1.99
CA VAL A 42 2.29 10.94 1.75
C VAL A 42 1.93 9.55 2.24
N GLU A 43 2.07 8.53 1.41
CA GLU A 43 1.86 7.13 1.78
C GLU A 43 3.21 6.39 1.69
N ILE A 44 3.60 5.71 2.77
CA ILE A 44 4.79 4.85 2.82
C ILE A 44 4.37 3.47 3.32
N VAL A 45 4.92 2.43 2.71
CA VAL A 45 4.84 1.05 3.20
C VAL A 45 6.19 0.69 3.77
N ALA A 46 6.22 0.13 4.99
CA ALA A 46 7.46 -0.21 5.68
C ALA A 46 7.40 -1.57 6.37
N GLN A 47 8.56 -2.23 6.41
CA GLN A 47 8.83 -3.42 7.21
C GLN A 47 9.78 -2.99 8.33
N VAL A 48 9.24 -2.75 9.51
CA VAL A 48 9.94 -2.15 10.64
C VAL A 48 10.76 -3.19 11.39
N SER A 49 12.03 -2.90 11.63
CA SER A 49 12.96 -3.70 12.46
C SER A 49 13.28 -3.04 13.81
N ASP A 50 13.24 -1.71 13.88
CA ASP A 50 13.51 -0.93 15.08
C ASP A 50 12.42 0.12 15.31
N TRP A 51 11.51 -0.13 16.26
CA TRP A 51 10.39 0.75 16.57
C TRP A 51 10.80 2.04 17.28
N GLU A 52 11.79 1.99 18.15
CA GLU A 52 12.23 3.17 18.92
C GLU A 52 12.91 4.17 17.99
N GLY A 53 13.84 3.71 17.17
CA GLY A 53 14.50 4.52 16.17
C GLY A 53 13.51 5.07 15.14
N LEU A 54 12.53 4.26 14.68
CA LEU A 54 11.47 4.71 13.79
C LEU A 54 10.69 5.89 14.40
N PHE A 55 10.24 5.78 15.65
CA PHE A 55 9.47 6.84 16.30
C PHE A 55 10.30 8.10 16.52
N THR A 56 11.57 7.94 16.92
CA THR A 56 12.51 9.05 17.08
C THR A 56 12.70 9.80 15.77
N SER A 57 12.92 9.06 14.68
CA SER A 57 13.06 9.64 13.33
C SER A 57 11.76 10.37 12.89
N LEU A 58 10.60 9.73 13.04
CA LEU A 58 9.32 10.30 12.60
C LEU A 58 8.93 11.56 13.38
N ASN A 59 9.24 11.66 14.67
CA ASN A 59 8.94 12.83 15.49
C ASN A 59 9.62 14.13 14.98
N THR A 60 10.65 14.04 14.16
CA THR A 60 11.27 15.22 13.52
C THR A 60 10.41 15.81 12.39
N TRP A 61 9.48 15.02 11.83
CA TRP A 61 8.66 15.38 10.70
C TRP A 61 7.28 15.92 11.06
N GLY A 62 6.77 15.64 12.26
CA GLY A 62 5.45 16.08 12.68
C GLY A 62 4.94 15.34 13.90
N GLU A 63 3.62 15.35 14.08
CA GLU A 63 2.94 14.76 15.24
C GLU A 63 2.07 13.56 14.85
N PHE A 64 2.11 12.51 15.66
CA PHE A 64 1.19 11.38 15.49
C PHE A 64 -0.23 11.78 15.83
N ILE A 65 -1.17 11.41 14.96
CA ILE A 65 -2.60 11.70 15.13
C ILE A 65 -3.44 10.43 15.06
N LYS A 66 -4.61 10.47 15.67
CA LYS A 66 -5.53 9.32 15.68
C LYS A 66 -6.02 9.00 14.26
N PRO A 67 -5.81 7.74 13.78
CA PRO A 67 -6.31 7.32 12.49
C PRO A 67 -7.84 7.26 12.44
N GLY A 68 -8.41 7.50 11.25
CA GLY A 68 -9.83 7.26 10.99
C GLY A 68 -10.81 8.30 11.55
N VAL A 69 -10.32 9.38 12.16
CA VAL A 69 -11.16 10.50 12.64
C VAL A 69 -10.89 11.75 11.81
N PRO A 70 -11.92 12.63 11.60
CA PRO A 70 -11.75 13.90 10.87
C PRO A 70 -10.83 14.86 11.61
N ASP A 71 -10.93 14.92 12.93
CA ASP A 71 -10.21 15.85 13.78
C ASP A 71 -8.75 15.43 13.97
N ILE A 72 -7.87 16.41 14.12
CA ILE A 72 -6.47 16.21 14.48
C ILE A 72 -6.40 15.96 15.99
N ILE A 73 -6.41 14.69 16.37
CA ILE A 73 -6.31 14.26 17.76
C ILE A 73 -4.92 13.63 17.94
N PRO A 74 -4.05 14.18 18.82
CA PRO A 74 -2.78 13.56 19.14
C PRO A 74 -2.96 12.10 19.56
N TRP A 75 -2.14 11.20 19.04
CA TRP A 75 -2.25 9.78 19.29
C TRP A 75 -0.87 9.14 19.46
N PRO A 76 -0.54 8.60 20.64
CA PRO A 76 0.77 8.00 20.87
C PRO A 76 0.95 6.77 19.98
N PRO A 77 2.07 6.66 19.25
CA PRO A 77 2.37 5.47 18.44
C PRO A 77 2.67 4.28 19.37
N LYS A 78 2.40 3.08 18.87
CA LYS A 78 2.68 1.84 19.60
C LYS A 78 3.49 0.88 18.74
N PRO A 79 4.51 0.21 19.29
CA PRO A 79 5.18 -0.88 18.60
C PRO A 79 4.18 -1.96 18.19
N GLY A 80 4.40 -2.56 17.01
CA GLY A 80 3.49 -3.56 16.44
C GLY A 80 2.22 -2.99 15.78
N ALA A 81 2.05 -1.67 15.73
CA ALA A 81 0.95 -1.05 14.99
C ALA A 81 1.08 -1.39 13.49
N ARG A 82 -0.05 -1.70 12.84
CA ARG A 82 -0.09 -1.95 11.38
C ARG A 82 -0.26 -0.69 10.54
N TYR A 83 -0.63 0.39 11.19
CA TYR A 83 -0.89 1.67 10.57
C TYR A 83 -0.64 2.81 11.54
N LEU A 84 0.12 3.79 11.09
CA LEU A 84 0.37 5.03 11.81
C LEU A 84 -0.01 6.20 10.92
N ARG A 85 -0.55 7.25 11.50
CA ARG A 85 -0.87 8.50 10.82
C ARG A 85 -0.22 9.66 11.54
N MET A 86 0.32 10.59 10.77
CA MET A 86 0.90 11.83 11.29
C MET A 86 0.35 13.03 10.56
N MET A 87 0.38 14.17 11.23
CA MET A 87 0.31 15.48 10.61
C MET A 87 1.75 15.99 10.50
N LEU A 88 2.22 16.18 9.28
CA LEU A 88 3.55 16.70 9.00
C LEU A 88 3.60 18.22 9.26
N ASN A 89 4.80 18.75 9.51
CA ASN A 89 5.03 20.16 9.80
C ASN A 89 4.60 21.11 8.67
N ASP A 90 4.54 20.60 7.42
CA ASP A 90 4.05 21.35 6.25
C ASP A 90 2.53 21.22 6.03
N GLY A 91 1.82 20.53 6.91
CA GLY A 91 0.37 20.37 6.90
C GLY A 91 -0.15 19.24 6.00
N LEU A 92 0.69 18.44 5.35
CA LEU A 92 0.27 17.17 4.74
C LEU A 92 0.09 16.09 5.81
N LYS A 93 -0.63 15.06 5.47
CA LYS A 93 -0.70 13.82 6.27
C LYS A 93 0.32 12.81 5.76
N LEU A 94 0.96 12.11 6.69
CA LEU A 94 1.72 10.90 6.41
C LEU A 94 0.91 9.70 6.88
N ASP A 95 0.70 8.75 5.98
CA ASP A 95 0.14 7.44 6.25
C ASP A 95 1.24 6.40 6.11
N LEU A 96 1.66 5.80 7.23
CA LEU A 96 2.66 4.74 7.26
C LEU A 96 1.98 3.41 7.50
N PHE A 97 2.07 2.52 6.52
CA PHE A 97 1.52 1.16 6.54
C PHE A 97 2.61 0.15 6.85
N ILE A 98 2.43 -0.61 7.92
CA ILE A 98 3.42 -1.58 8.40
C ILE A 98 3.04 -2.99 7.96
N THR A 99 4.01 -3.71 7.44
CA THR A 99 3.82 -5.05 6.90
C THR A 99 5.01 -5.96 7.22
N SER A 100 4.97 -7.21 6.76
CA SER A 100 6.06 -8.17 6.82
C SER A 100 6.52 -8.54 5.41
N SER A 101 7.64 -9.27 5.31
CA SER A 101 8.11 -9.80 4.02
C SER A 101 7.10 -10.73 3.35
N HIS A 102 6.25 -11.42 4.12
CA HIS A 102 5.30 -12.41 3.61
C HIS A 102 4.11 -11.80 2.84
N ASN A 103 3.73 -10.59 3.16
CA ASN A 103 2.56 -9.92 2.56
C ASN A 103 2.90 -8.55 1.97
N TRP A 104 4.19 -8.25 1.82
CA TRP A 104 4.67 -6.99 1.27
C TRP A 104 4.02 -6.67 -0.08
N GLY A 105 4.10 -7.59 -1.03
CA GLY A 105 3.62 -7.36 -2.39
C GLY A 105 2.14 -7.06 -2.45
N GLY A 106 1.33 -7.77 -1.67
CA GLY A 106 -0.11 -7.53 -1.60
C GLY A 106 -0.44 -6.17 -0.99
N LEU A 107 0.19 -5.81 0.14
CA LEU A 107 -0.06 -4.52 0.77
C LEU A 107 0.46 -3.36 -0.09
N PHE A 108 1.66 -3.49 -0.66
CA PHE A 108 2.26 -2.44 -1.48
C PHE A 108 1.44 -2.19 -2.76
N MET A 109 0.92 -3.24 -3.41
CA MET A 109 -0.04 -3.11 -4.51
C MET A 109 -1.30 -2.36 -4.08
N MET A 110 -1.90 -2.75 -2.93
CA MET A 110 -3.10 -2.12 -2.38
C MET A 110 -2.90 -0.63 -2.11
N ARG A 111 -1.73 -0.25 -1.58
CA ARG A 111 -1.41 1.15 -1.25
C ARG A 111 -0.92 1.95 -2.44
N THR A 112 -0.49 1.28 -3.52
CA THR A 112 -0.08 1.95 -4.76
C THR A 112 -1.24 2.16 -5.73
N GLY A 113 -2.12 1.18 -5.91
CA GLY A 113 -3.23 1.25 -6.89
C GLY A 113 -4.28 2.30 -6.51
N SER A 114 -4.99 2.83 -7.51
CA SER A 114 -6.11 3.74 -7.24
C SER A 114 -7.28 2.98 -6.60
N GLY A 115 -7.78 3.50 -5.48
CA GLY A 115 -8.99 3.00 -4.81
C GLY A 115 -10.28 3.39 -5.56
N VAL A 116 -10.21 4.40 -6.41
CA VAL A 116 -11.34 4.90 -7.20
C VAL A 116 -10.96 5.02 -8.67
N GLY A 117 -11.93 4.89 -9.55
CA GLY A 117 -11.74 5.14 -10.98
C GLY A 117 -11.72 6.64 -11.33
N PRO A 118 -11.57 6.98 -12.63
CA PRO A 118 -11.43 8.36 -13.09
C PRO A 118 -12.55 9.30 -12.63
N ASN A 119 -13.77 8.79 -12.51
CA ASN A 119 -14.96 9.56 -12.09
C ASN A 119 -15.22 9.50 -10.57
N GLY A 120 -14.21 9.12 -9.77
CA GLY A 120 -14.38 8.97 -8.31
C GLY A 120 -15.18 7.74 -7.88
N ASN A 121 -15.63 6.88 -8.79
CA ASN A 121 -16.39 5.69 -8.47
C ASN A 121 -15.46 4.58 -7.89
N PRO A 122 -15.66 4.16 -6.62
CA PRO A 122 -14.82 3.13 -6.00
C PRO A 122 -14.94 1.76 -6.69
N MET A 123 -16.05 1.43 -7.33
CA MET A 123 -16.24 0.16 -8.03
C MET A 123 -15.42 0.04 -9.32
N THR A 124 -14.92 1.15 -9.83
CA THR A 124 -14.10 1.21 -11.06
C THR A 124 -12.63 1.52 -10.79
N GLY A 125 -12.21 1.56 -9.52
CA GLY A 125 -10.83 1.72 -9.12
C GLY A 125 -9.96 0.50 -9.49
N PHE A 126 -8.65 0.72 -9.55
CA PHE A 126 -7.68 -0.35 -9.84
C PHE A 126 -7.69 -1.42 -8.73
N VAL A 127 -7.57 -1.01 -7.46
CA VAL A 127 -7.52 -1.94 -6.32
C VAL A 127 -8.78 -2.79 -6.20
N PRO A 128 -10.01 -2.24 -6.23
CA PRO A 128 -11.24 -3.03 -6.28
C PRO A 128 -11.28 -3.99 -7.48
N GLY A 129 -10.74 -3.58 -8.63
CA GLY A 129 -10.62 -4.44 -9.81
C GLY A 129 -9.70 -5.65 -9.58
N MET A 130 -8.54 -5.44 -8.95
CA MET A 130 -7.62 -6.51 -8.59
C MET A 130 -8.23 -7.47 -7.55
N PHE A 131 -8.99 -6.96 -6.58
CA PHE A 131 -9.70 -7.79 -5.61
C PHE A 131 -10.79 -8.63 -6.27
N ALA A 132 -11.55 -8.06 -7.19
CA ALA A 132 -12.54 -8.80 -7.97
C ALA A 132 -11.89 -9.90 -8.83
N ARG A 133 -10.72 -9.60 -9.42
CA ARG A 133 -9.96 -10.58 -10.17
C ARG A 133 -9.45 -11.70 -9.27
N TRP A 134 -8.85 -11.39 -8.10
CA TRP A 134 -8.45 -12.38 -7.12
C TRP A 134 -9.62 -13.27 -6.70
N LYS A 135 -10.75 -12.67 -6.32
CA LYS A 135 -11.96 -13.43 -5.95
C LYS A 135 -12.39 -14.41 -7.04
N LYS A 136 -12.31 -13.99 -8.32
CA LYS A 136 -12.66 -14.84 -9.47
C LYS A 136 -11.70 -16.02 -9.63
N VAL A 137 -10.38 -15.78 -9.65
CA VAL A 137 -9.39 -16.82 -9.96
C VAL A 137 -9.18 -17.80 -8.80
N SER A 138 -9.38 -17.35 -7.56
CA SER A 138 -9.27 -18.18 -6.35
C SER A 138 -10.55 -18.94 -5.98
N GLY A 139 -11.63 -18.76 -6.75
CA GLY A 139 -12.92 -19.41 -6.43
C GLY A 139 -13.64 -18.81 -5.21
N GLY A 140 -13.43 -17.53 -4.89
CA GLY A 140 -14.11 -16.84 -3.79
C GLY A 140 -13.20 -16.28 -2.70
N GLY A 141 -11.89 -16.35 -2.89
CA GLY A 141 -10.91 -15.78 -1.97
C GLY A 141 -11.04 -14.26 -1.77
N ARG A 142 -10.34 -13.74 -0.77
CA ARG A 142 -10.37 -12.32 -0.39
C ARG A 142 -8.98 -11.83 0.00
N MET A 143 -8.80 -10.52 0.07
CA MET A 143 -7.60 -9.92 0.66
C MET A 143 -7.78 -9.78 2.16
N VAL A 144 -6.81 -10.29 2.93
CA VAL A 144 -6.78 -10.16 4.40
C VAL A 144 -5.40 -9.65 4.80
N GLU A 145 -5.33 -8.40 5.27
CA GLU A 145 -4.09 -7.80 5.77
C GLU A 145 -2.92 -7.82 4.75
N GLY A 146 -3.23 -7.64 3.48
CA GLY A 146 -2.24 -7.73 2.40
C GLY A 146 -2.02 -9.14 1.86
N TYR A 147 -2.54 -10.18 2.51
CA TYR A 147 -2.48 -11.56 2.00
C TYR A 147 -3.62 -11.87 1.04
N PRO A 148 -3.34 -12.44 -0.14
CA PRO A 148 -4.35 -13.13 -0.93
C PRO A 148 -4.76 -14.41 -0.20
N SER A 149 -5.98 -14.42 0.35
CA SER A 149 -6.50 -15.56 1.12
C SER A 149 -7.46 -16.38 0.29
N LEU A 150 -7.29 -17.69 0.33
CA LEU A 150 -8.15 -18.67 -0.34
C LEU A 150 -9.49 -18.84 0.42
N PRO A 151 -10.53 -19.43 -0.19
CA PRO A 151 -11.81 -19.68 0.48
C PRO A 151 -11.69 -20.55 1.74
N ASP A 152 -10.72 -21.46 1.78
CA ASP A 152 -10.44 -22.34 2.92
C ASP A 152 -9.63 -21.67 4.04
N GLY A 153 -9.26 -20.40 3.88
CA GLY A 153 -8.53 -19.61 4.86
C GLY A 153 -7.00 -19.62 4.71
N ARG A 154 -6.43 -20.50 3.88
CA ARG A 154 -5.00 -20.47 3.57
C ARG A 154 -4.62 -19.14 2.92
N ARG A 155 -3.43 -18.64 3.21
CA ARG A 155 -2.93 -17.35 2.72
C ARG A 155 -1.70 -17.56 1.86
N LEU A 156 -1.69 -16.99 0.65
CA LEU A 156 -0.49 -17.01 -0.19
C LEU A 156 0.52 -16.00 0.33
N ILE A 157 1.78 -16.40 0.41
CA ILE A 157 2.89 -15.48 0.64
C ILE A 157 3.17 -14.75 -0.66
N VAL A 158 3.19 -13.42 -0.60
CA VAL A 158 3.45 -12.52 -1.73
C VAL A 158 4.51 -11.52 -1.32
N ARG A 159 5.78 -11.84 -1.57
CA ARG A 159 6.92 -11.04 -1.15
C ARG A 159 7.10 -9.79 -2.01
N GLU A 160 6.73 -9.87 -3.29
CA GLU A 160 6.78 -8.77 -4.23
C GLU A 160 5.42 -8.52 -4.88
N GLU A 161 5.20 -7.32 -5.42
CA GLU A 161 3.94 -7.01 -6.12
C GLU A 161 3.68 -7.96 -7.28
N GLU A 162 4.74 -8.36 -7.98
CA GLU A 162 4.71 -9.33 -9.08
C GLU A 162 4.09 -10.66 -8.67
N ASP A 163 4.33 -11.12 -7.44
CA ASP A 163 3.72 -12.34 -6.93
C ASP A 163 2.19 -12.22 -6.86
N PHE A 164 1.69 -11.04 -6.43
CA PHE A 164 0.25 -10.82 -6.39
C PHE A 164 -0.34 -10.69 -7.80
N PHE A 165 0.33 -10.01 -8.72
CA PHE A 165 -0.09 -9.94 -10.13
C PHE A 165 -0.14 -11.34 -10.74
N ARG A 166 0.90 -12.14 -10.51
CA ARG A 166 0.98 -13.55 -10.94
C ARG A 166 -0.16 -14.38 -10.35
N ALA A 167 -0.44 -14.27 -9.06
CA ALA A 167 -1.54 -14.96 -8.39
C ALA A 167 -2.90 -14.59 -8.98
N CYS A 168 -3.08 -13.35 -9.41
CA CYS A 168 -4.29 -12.87 -10.08
C CYS A 168 -4.36 -13.25 -11.57
N GLY A 169 -3.28 -13.76 -12.17
CA GLY A 169 -3.20 -13.97 -13.62
C GLY A 169 -3.38 -12.66 -14.39
N VAL A 170 -2.64 -11.64 -13.97
CA VAL A 170 -2.64 -10.29 -14.55
C VAL A 170 -1.22 -9.95 -14.96
N GLU A 171 -1.06 -9.34 -16.14
CA GLU A 171 0.23 -8.79 -16.56
C GLU A 171 0.70 -7.71 -15.60
N TRP A 172 2.02 -7.57 -15.43
CA TRP A 172 2.59 -6.49 -14.66
C TRP A 172 2.18 -5.13 -15.23
N ILE A 173 1.78 -4.23 -14.33
CA ILE A 173 1.31 -2.88 -14.69
C ILE A 173 2.13 -1.86 -13.90
N PRO A 174 2.82 -0.91 -14.55
CA PRO A 174 3.54 0.16 -13.88
C PRO A 174 2.63 0.96 -12.94
N ALA A 175 3.18 1.47 -11.83
CA ALA A 175 2.42 2.21 -10.83
C ALA A 175 1.63 3.39 -11.44
N THR A 176 2.24 4.10 -12.40
CA THR A 176 1.64 5.25 -13.10
C THR A 176 0.38 4.90 -13.90
N GLU A 177 0.23 3.64 -14.29
CA GLU A 177 -0.92 3.16 -15.07
C GLU A 177 -2.03 2.56 -14.21
N ARG A 178 -1.82 2.38 -12.89
CA ARG A 178 -2.78 1.75 -11.97
C ARG A 178 -3.91 2.71 -11.56
N THR A 179 -4.59 3.28 -12.55
CA THR A 179 -5.57 4.36 -12.36
C THR A 179 -7.01 3.88 -12.28
N SER A 180 -7.33 2.75 -12.89
CA SER A 180 -8.70 2.21 -12.92
C SER A 180 -8.71 0.70 -13.16
N LYS A 181 -9.89 0.09 -12.97
CA LYS A 181 -10.14 -1.31 -13.34
C LYS A 181 -9.84 -1.59 -14.82
N GLY A 182 -10.02 -0.60 -15.70
CA GLY A 182 -9.75 -0.73 -17.13
C GLY A 182 -8.26 -0.91 -17.46
N SER A 183 -7.36 -0.54 -16.54
CA SER A 183 -5.91 -0.79 -16.70
C SER A 183 -5.52 -2.26 -16.54
N ILE A 184 -6.39 -3.12 -15.99
CA ILE A 184 -6.07 -4.51 -15.65
C ILE A 184 -6.08 -5.38 -16.91
N LYS A 185 -4.91 -5.91 -17.26
CA LYS A 185 -4.70 -6.82 -18.38
C LYS A 185 -4.67 -8.26 -17.88
N SER A 186 -5.81 -8.95 -17.95
CA SER A 186 -5.93 -10.35 -17.52
C SER A 186 -5.34 -11.29 -18.55
N ILE A 187 -4.54 -12.26 -18.10
CA ILE A 187 -4.02 -13.35 -18.94
C ILE A 187 -5.20 -14.25 -19.32
N ARG A 188 -5.30 -14.57 -20.63
CA ARG A 188 -6.35 -15.46 -21.17
C ARG A 188 -6.16 -16.87 -20.60
N ASP A 189 -7.28 -17.55 -20.29
CA ASP A 189 -7.31 -18.94 -19.83
C ASP A 189 -6.45 -19.23 -18.59
N PHE A 190 -6.13 -18.18 -17.81
CA PHE A 190 -5.35 -18.31 -16.59
C PHE A 190 -6.06 -19.21 -15.56
N LYS A 191 -5.31 -20.16 -15.02
CA LYS A 191 -5.71 -20.98 -13.87
C LYS A 191 -4.70 -20.79 -12.76
N LEU A 192 -5.19 -20.44 -11.56
CA LEU A 192 -4.37 -20.33 -10.37
C LEU A 192 -3.83 -21.71 -10.00
N ARG A 193 -2.52 -21.82 -9.86
CA ARG A 193 -1.81 -22.98 -9.35
C ARG A 193 -1.27 -22.64 -7.96
N ILE A 194 -1.94 -23.15 -6.92
CA ILE A 194 -1.60 -22.81 -5.52
C ILE A 194 -0.21 -23.33 -5.18
N GLU A 195 0.19 -24.46 -5.78
CA GLU A 195 1.52 -25.06 -5.62
C GLU A 195 2.68 -24.17 -6.07
N ASP A 196 2.42 -23.13 -6.86
CA ASP A 196 3.44 -22.15 -7.28
C ASP A 196 3.70 -21.08 -6.20
N PHE A 197 3.02 -21.13 -5.06
CA PHE A 197 3.11 -20.16 -3.97
C PHE A 197 3.40 -20.83 -2.62
N GLU A 198 4.19 -20.17 -1.81
CA GLU A 198 4.30 -20.52 -0.39
C GLU A 198 2.99 -20.13 0.34
N ILE A 199 2.66 -20.89 1.38
CA ILE A 199 1.48 -20.71 2.21
C ILE A 199 1.91 -20.21 3.61
N ALA A 200 1.21 -19.17 4.12
CA ALA A 200 1.38 -18.65 5.47
C ALA A 200 0.34 -19.24 6.42
#